data_ab6dc682dcf64b31d570720ad636977f
#
_entry.id   ab6dc682dcf64b31d570720ad636977f
#
_cell.length_a   1.000
_cell.length_b   1.000
_cell.length_c   1.000
_cell.angle_alpha   90.00
_cell.angle_beta   90.00
_cell.angle_gamma   90.00
#
_symmetry.space_group_name_H-M   'P 1'
#
loop_
_entity.id
_entity.type
_entity.pdbx_description
1 polymer ?
#
loop_
_entity_poly.entity_id
_entity_poly.type
_entity_poly.pdbx_seq_one_letter_code
_entity_poly.pdbx_strand_id
1 'polypeptide(L)'
;MKILVVSDTHGRSENLRDAIHVENPDRIYHLGDGQGVEDNLWMMSEAPAECVCGNCDWGTNLPNEVVLEVGKHVIMLTHGHYYGVNYGYEKIAEAARNKGCDIVLYGHTHVPTIDHYEDLIIANPGSIAFPRQNSREHTYMTIMVDNDGEFTMNLHSLEEYDRIHGN
;
A
#
# COMPACT_ATOMS: atom_id res chain seq x y z
N MET A 1 16.51 -0.73 -3.89
CA MET A 1 15.23 -0.39 -4.57
C MET A 1 14.25 0.10 -3.53
N LYS A 2 13.58 1.22 -3.80
CA LYS A 2 12.55 1.79 -2.90
C LYS A 2 11.16 1.64 -3.53
N ILE A 3 10.22 1.08 -2.79
CA ILE A 3 8.83 0.92 -3.21
C ILE A 3 7.96 1.81 -2.32
N LEU A 4 7.15 2.66 -2.93
CA LEU A 4 6.10 3.42 -2.25
C LEU A 4 4.81 2.60 -2.26
N VAL A 5 4.21 2.39 -1.09
CA VAL A 5 2.95 1.69 -0.94
C VAL A 5 1.90 2.66 -0.40
N VAL A 6 0.80 2.81 -1.13
CA VAL A 6 -0.30 3.71 -0.81
C VAL A 6 -1.64 3.01 -0.97
N SER A 7 -2.67 3.54 -0.35
CA SER A 7 -4.05 3.04 -0.45
C SER A 7 -5.06 4.15 -0.18
N ASP A 8 -6.29 3.91 -0.63
CA ASP A 8 -7.46 4.67 -0.20
C ASP A 8 -7.34 6.18 -0.47
N THR A 9 -6.97 6.52 -1.72
CA THR A 9 -6.86 7.90 -2.21
C THR A 9 -8.22 8.55 -2.48
N HIS A 10 -9.25 7.74 -2.82
CA HIS A 10 -10.63 8.19 -3.06
C HIS A 10 -10.72 9.44 -3.96
N GLY A 11 -10.03 9.39 -5.10
CA GLY A 11 -10.00 10.47 -6.08
C GLY A 11 -9.14 11.68 -5.73
N ARG A 12 -8.47 11.68 -4.56
CA ARG A 12 -7.57 12.76 -4.13
C ARG A 12 -6.13 12.41 -4.41
N SER A 13 -5.48 13.24 -5.21
CA SER A 13 -4.10 12.98 -5.68
C SER A 13 -3.04 13.89 -5.04
N GLU A 14 -3.43 14.89 -4.29
CA GLU A 14 -2.51 15.90 -3.74
C GLU A 14 -1.47 15.24 -2.83
N ASN A 15 -1.91 14.59 -1.76
CA ASN A 15 -1.04 13.91 -0.81
C ASN A 15 -0.20 12.80 -1.45
N LEU A 16 -0.77 12.12 -2.46
CA LEU A 16 -0.02 11.10 -3.22
C LEU A 16 1.14 11.73 -4.00
N ARG A 17 0.93 12.89 -4.62
CA ARG A 17 2.00 13.63 -5.31
C ARG A 17 3.10 14.04 -4.35
N ASP A 18 2.73 14.52 -3.15
CA ASP A 18 3.68 14.91 -2.12
C ASP A 18 4.50 13.70 -1.67
N ALA A 19 3.87 12.56 -1.38
CA ALA A 19 4.57 11.33 -1.04
C ALA A 19 5.50 10.84 -2.16
N ILE A 20 5.07 10.87 -3.42
CA ILE A 20 5.91 10.52 -4.58
C ILE A 20 7.12 11.48 -4.68
N HIS A 21 6.90 12.78 -4.51
CA HIS A 21 7.96 13.77 -4.58
C HIS A 21 8.99 13.59 -3.46
N VAL A 22 8.52 13.36 -2.23
CA VAL A 22 9.37 13.17 -1.05
C VAL A 22 10.18 11.87 -1.17
N GLU A 23 9.53 10.79 -1.54
CA GLU A 23 10.16 9.47 -1.53
C GLU A 23 10.96 9.17 -2.79
N ASN A 24 10.62 9.78 -3.93
CA ASN A 24 11.24 9.49 -5.23
C ASN A 24 11.39 7.96 -5.45
N PRO A 25 10.28 7.20 -5.50
CA PRO A 25 10.32 5.75 -5.47
C PRO A 25 10.75 5.14 -6.80
N ASP A 26 11.31 3.93 -6.75
CA ASP A 26 11.60 3.10 -7.92
C ASP A 26 10.34 2.37 -8.43
N ARG A 27 9.36 2.12 -7.55
CA ARG A 27 8.05 1.48 -7.84
C ARG A 27 6.96 2.04 -6.94
N ILE A 28 5.71 1.96 -7.41
CA ILE A 28 4.52 2.36 -6.66
C ILE A 28 3.53 1.20 -6.60
N TYR A 29 3.04 0.87 -5.39
CA TYR A 29 1.93 -0.06 -5.20
C TYR A 29 0.73 0.68 -4.64
N HIS A 30 -0.41 0.64 -5.37
CA HIS A 30 -1.67 1.23 -4.94
C HIS A 30 -2.67 0.13 -4.60
N LEU A 31 -3.07 0.06 -3.33
CA LEU A 31 -3.85 -1.04 -2.78
C LEU A 31 -5.37 -0.83 -2.85
N GLY A 32 -5.84 -0.11 -3.88
CA GLY A 32 -7.25 0.05 -4.18
C GLY A 32 -7.90 1.30 -3.58
N ASP A 33 -9.18 1.48 -3.91
CA ASP A 33 -9.97 2.69 -3.65
C ASP A 33 -9.27 3.96 -4.18
N GLY A 34 -8.77 3.83 -5.43
CA GLY A 34 -8.12 4.90 -6.17
C GLY A 34 -9.11 5.91 -6.75
N GLN A 35 -10.25 5.40 -7.23
CA GLN A 35 -11.30 6.18 -7.88
C GLN A 35 -10.77 7.07 -9.02
N GLY A 36 -9.95 6.48 -9.91
CA GLY A 36 -9.38 7.13 -11.10
C GLY A 36 -8.03 7.82 -10.88
N VAL A 37 -7.49 7.82 -9.65
CA VAL A 37 -6.13 8.34 -9.41
C VAL A 37 -5.08 7.44 -10.07
N GLU A 38 -5.31 6.13 -10.07
CA GLU A 38 -4.46 5.12 -10.70
C GLU A 38 -4.25 5.34 -12.21
N ASP A 39 -5.27 5.83 -12.91
CA ASP A 39 -5.19 6.14 -14.35
C ASP A 39 -4.22 7.29 -14.66
N ASN A 40 -3.89 8.10 -13.65
CA ASN A 40 -3.07 9.30 -13.79
C ASN A 40 -1.71 9.20 -13.09
N LEU A 41 -1.35 8.05 -12.52
CA LEU A 41 -0.06 7.87 -11.83
C LEU A 41 1.14 8.17 -12.73
N TRP A 42 1.06 7.83 -14.03
CA TRP A 42 2.11 8.11 -15.01
C TRP A 42 2.41 9.60 -15.22
N MET A 43 1.45 10.49 -14.88
CA MET A 43 1.69 11.94 -14.90
C MET A 43 2.41 12.45 -13.65
N MET A 44 2.43 11.66 -12.59
CA MET A 44 3.02 12.02 -11.29
C MET A 44 4.41 11.42 -11.11
N SER A 45 4.69 10.28 -11.77
CA SER A 45 5.96 9.57 -11.63
C SER A 45 6.25 8.73 -12.87
N GLU A 46 7.55 8.57 -13.20
CA GLU A 46 8.02 7.60 -14.18
C GLU A 46 8.15 6.18 -13.60
N ALA A 47 8.05 6.05 -12.27
CA ALA A 47 8.11 4.76 -11.59
C ALA A 47 6.93 3.86 -12.03
N PRO A 48 7.19 2.59 -12.39
CA PRO A 48 6.13 1.66 -12.72
C PRO A 48 5.22 1.45 -11.50
N ALA A 49 3.90 1.37 -11.77
CA ALA A 49 2.88 1.20 -10.75
C ALA A 49 2.12 -0.10 -10.92
N GLU A 50 1.90 -0.80 -9.80
CA GLU A 50 0.97 -1.93 -9.68
C GLU A 50 -0.23 -1.48 -8.86
N CYS A 51 -1.43 -1.66 -9.41
CA CYS A 51 -2.67 -1.22 -8.77
C CYS A 51 -3.64 -2.39 -8.66
N VAL A 52 -4.37 -2.47 -7.55
CA VAL A 52 -5.47 -3.41 -7.36
C VAL A 52 -6.80 -2.68 -7.18
N CYS A 53 -7.90 -3.38 -7.45
CA CYS A 53 -9.25 -2.85 -7.34
C CYS A 53 -9.70 -2.83 -5.86
N GLY A 54 -10.22 -1.69 -5.40
CA GLY A 54 -10.91 -1.58 -4.12
C GLY A 54 -12.43 -1.68 -4.27
N ASN A 55 -13.15 -1.62 -3.16
CA ASN A 55 -14.62 -1.69 -3.18
C ASN A 55 -15.30 -0.42 -3.71
N CYS A 56 -14.58 0.68 -3.82
CA CYS A 56 -15.08 1.94 -4.39
C CYS A 56 -14.64 2.17 -5.85
N ASP A 57 -13.87 1.27 -6.46
CA ASP A 57 -13.34 1.39 -7.82
C ASP A 57 -14.30 0.77 -8.84
N TRP A 58 -15.44 1.42 -9.05
CA TRP A 58 -16.49 0.94 -9.95
C TRP A 58 -16.10 1.10 -11.41
N GLY A 59 -16.28 0.01 -12.18
CA GLY A 59 -16.10 0.05 -13.64
C GLY A 59 -14.64 0.03 -14.11
N THR A 60 -13.68 -0.24 -13.22
CA THR A 60 -12.28 -0.43 -13.59
C THR A 60 -12.01 -1.85 -14.07
N ASN A 61 -10.92 -2.04 -14.82
CA ASN A 61 -10.40 -3.35 -15.20
C ASN A 61 -9.22 -3.79 -14.31
N LEU A 62 -9.04 -3.12 -13.16
CA LEU A 62 -7.98 -3.48 -12.22
C LEU A 62 -8.22 -4.87 -11.63
N PRO A 63 -7.16 -5.67 -11.41
CA PRO A 63 -7.27 -6.95 -10.74
C PRO A 63 -7.62 -6.77 -9.26
N ASN A 64 -8.34 -7.72 -8.67
CA ASN A 64 -8.61 -7.72 -7.22
C ASN A 64 -7.35 -8.06 -6.41
N GLU A 65 -6.42 -8.75 -7.04
CA GLU A 65 -5.18 -9.23 -6.43
C GLU A 65 -4.06 -9.28 -7.46
N VAL A 66 -2.84 -9.00 -7.00
CA VAL A 66 -1.60 -9.18 -7.75
C VAL A 66 -0.62 -9.93 -6.86
N VAL A 67 0.08 -10.93 -7.42
CA VAL A 67 1.18 -11.63 -6.73
C VAL A 67 2.47 -11.29 -7.45
N LEU A 68 3.46 -10.84 -6.70
CA LEU A 68 4.76 -10.36 -7.20
C LEU A 68 5.91 -11.04 -6.47
N GLU A 69 6.94 -11.43 -7.22
CA GLU A 69 8.23 -11.79 -6.66
C GLU A 69 9.11 -10.54 -6.59
N VAL A 70 9.56 -10.19 -5.40
CA VAL A 70 10.39 -9.00 -5.15
C VAL A 70 11.48 -9.35 -4.15
N GLY A 71 12.74 -9.24 -4.56
CA GLY A 71 13.86 -9.71 -3.74
C GLY A 71 13.74 -11.21 -3.43
N LYS A 72 13.70 -11.57 -2.15
CA LYS A 72 13.52 -12.95 -1.67
C LYS A 72 12.06 -13.28 -1.33
N HIS A 73 11.17 -12.32 -1.47
CA HIS A 73 9.80 -12.38 -0.98
C HIS A 73 8.79 -12.55 -2.11
N VAL A 74 7.68 -13.21 -1.78
CA VAL A 74 6.50 -13.32 -2.64
C VAL A 74 5.38 -12.52 -1.96
N ILE A 75 4.97 -11.44 -2.61
CA ILE A 75 4.04 -10.45 -2.05
C ILE A 75 2.67 -10.61 -2.70
N MET A 76 1.62 -10.64 -1.90
CA MET A 76 0.24 -10.47 -2.36
C MET A 76 -0.20 -9.01 -2.14
N LEU A 77 -0.58 -8.31 -3.21
CA LEU A 77 -1.26 -7.03 -3.16
C LEU A 77 -2.76 -7.27 -3.27
N THR A 78 -3.55 -6.68 -2.40
CA THR A 78 -5.03 -6.71 -2.46
C THR A 78 -5.60 -5.53 -1.69
N HIS A 79 -6.85 -5.16 -1.96
CA HIS A 79 -7.51 -4.17 -1.12
C HIS A 79 -7.98 -4.74 0.23
N GLY A 80 -8.29 -6.02 0.30
CA GLY A 80 -8.62 -6.71 1.55
C GLY A 80 -10.11 -6.83 1.88
N HIS A 81 -10.99 -6.05 1.22
CA HIS A 81 -12.43 -6.04 1.52
C HIS A 81 -13.10 -7.42 1.32
N TYR A 82 -12.69 -8.20 0.32
CA TYR A 82 -13.20 -9.56 0.11
C TYR A 82 -12.79 -10.55 1.21
N TYR A 83 -11.73 -10.25 1.92
CA TYR A 83 -11.20 -11.09 3.00
C TYR A 83 -11.74 -10.71 4.38
N GLY A 84 -12.51 -9.62 4.48
CA GLY A 84 -13.08 -9.15 5.74
C GLY A 84 -12.03 -8.72 6.75
N VAL A 85 -10.95 -8.06 6.29
CA VAL A 85 -9.79 -7.64 7.12
C VAL A 85 -10.13 -6.73 8.30
N ASN A 86 -11.35 -6.17 8.35
CA ASN A 86 -11.86 -5.46 9.52
C ASN A 86 -12.15 -6.38 10.72
N TYR A 87 -12.20 -7.70 10.51
CA TYR A 87 -12.62 -8.69 11.53
C TYR A 87 -11.50 -9.68 11.90
N GLY A 88 -10.41 -9.70 11.16
CA GLY A 88 -9.26 -10.56 11.40
C GLY A 88 -8.50 -10.93 10.13
N TYR A 89 -7.42 -11.68 10.27
CA TYR A 89 -6.50 -12.01 9.17
C TYR A 89 -6.64 -13.43 8.63
N GLU A 90 -7.49 -14.28 9.23
CA GLU A 90 -7.56 -15.72 8.93
C GLU A 90 -7.74 -15.98 7.43
N LYS A 91 -8.70 -15.29 6.79
CA LYS A 91 -9.02 -15.50 5.37
C LYS A 91 -7.92 -14.97 4.43
N ILE A 92 -7.38 -13.79 4.72
CA ILE A 92 -6.33 -13.20 3.87
C ILE A 92 -5.02 -13.98 4.02
N ALA A 93 -4.72 -14.47 5.22
CA ALA A 93 -3.56 -15.32 5.49
C ALA A 93 -3.66 -16.67 4.78
N GLU A 94 -4.83 -17.32 4.83
CA GLU A 94 -5.07 -18.55 4.09
C GLU A 94 -4.88 -18.35 2.57
N ALA A 95 -5.44 -17.27 2.02
CA ALA A 95 -5.31 -16.94 0.60
C ALA A 95 -3.83 -16.70 0.20
N ALA A 96 -3.08 -15.99 1.03
CA ALA A 96 -1.67 -15.73 0.81
C ALA A 96 -0.84 -17.02 0.80
N ARG A 97 -1.03 -17.90 1.78
CA ARG A 97 -0.35 -19.20 1.86
C ARG A 97 -0.65 -20.09 0.66
N ASN A 98 -1.90 -20.13 0.21
CA ASN A 98 -2.31 -20.91 -0.97
C ASN A 98 -1.62 -20.41 -2.27
N LYS A 99 -1.12 -19.17 -2.28
CA LYS A 99 -0.38 -18.54 -3.39
C LYS A 99 1.14 -18.57 -3.18
N GLY A 100 1.60 -19.13 -2.06
CA GLY A 100 3.02 -19.16 -1.70
C GLY A 100 3.61 -17.81 -1.30
N CYS A 101 2.75 -16.86 -0.87
CA CYS A 101 3.17 -15.54 -0.42
C CYS A 101 3.59 -15.59 1.04
N ASP A 102 4.61 -14.81 1.39
CA ASP A 102 5.09 -14.58 2.75
C ASP A 102 4.80 -13.16 3.25
N ILE A 103 4.36 -12.27 2.34
CA ILE A 103 3.96 -10.89 2.64
C ILE A 103 2.60 -10.59 2.01
N VAL A 104 1.75 -9.90 2.75
CA VAL A 104 0.48 -9.35 2.28
C VAL A 104 0.45 -7.85 2.50
N LEU A 105 0.19 -7.10 1.44
CA LEU A 105 -0.08 -5.67 1.51
C LEU A 105 -1.55 -5.44 1.20
N TYR A 106 -2.27 -4.76 2.12
CA TYR A 106 -3.70 -4.52 1.99
C TYR A 106 -4.08 -3.09 2.39
N GLY A 107 -5.26 -2.61 1.97
CA GLY A 107 -5.82 -1.29 2.29
C GLY A 107 -7.11 -1.36 3.12
N HIS A 108 -8.16 -0.67 2.68
CA HIS A 108 -9.55 -0.75 3.14
C HIS A 108 -9.83 -0.25 4.56
N THR A 109 -9.02 -0.61 5.56
CA THR A 109 -9.27 -0.21 6.95
C THR A 109 -8.95 1.26 7.20
N HIS A 110 -8.11 1.87 6.37
CA HIS A 110 -7.52 3.21 6.54
C HIS A 110 -6.70 3.37 7.84
N VAL A 111 -6.24 2.27 8.41
CA VAL A 111 -5.44 2.24 9.64
C VAL A 111 -4.09 1.62 9.33
N PRO A 112 -2.98 2.37 9.51
CA PRO A 112 -1.66 1.85 9.21
C PRO A 112 -1.25 0.77 10.22
N THR A 113 -0.67 -0.33 9.72
CA THR A 113 -0.14 -1.41 10.55
C THR A 113 0.92 -2.21 9.82
N ILE A 114 1.83 -2.83 10.57
CA ILE A 114 2.75 -3.88 10.12
C ILE A 114 2.68 -4.97 11.19
N ASP A 115 1.98 -6.05 10.88
CA ASP A 115 1.74 -7.14 11.81
C ASP A 115 2.48 -8.42 11.37
N HIS A 116 3.06 -9.11 12.33
CA HIS A 116 3.56 -10.46 12.15
C HIS A 116 2.45 -11.43 12.55
N TYR A 117 1.84 -12.06 11.55
CA TYR A 117 0.76 -13.02 11.75
C TYR A 117 1.23 -14.43 11.38
N GLU A 118 1.62 -15.20 12.41
CA GLU A 118 2.24 -16.52 12.26
C GLU A 118 3.52 -16.46 11.40
N ASP A 119 3.49 -17.03 10.20
CA ASP A 119 4.60 -17.06 9.24
C ASP A 119 4.55 -15.95 8.17
N LEU A 120 3.57 -15.04 8.30
CA LEU A 120 3.33 -13.96 7.34
C LEU A 120 3.63 -12.58 7.94
N ILE A 121 4.02 -11.65 7.08
CA ILE A 121 3.92 -10.21 7.35
C ILE A 121 2.66 -9.72 6.66
N ILE A 122 1.75 -9.11 7.42
CA ILE A 122 0.50 -8.53 6.91
C ILE A 122 0.53 -7.03 7.22
N ALA A 123 0.56 -6.19 6.19
CA ALA A 123 0.80 -4.77 6.38
C ALA A 123 -0.18 -3.90 5.59
N ASN A 124 -0.49 -2.74 6.16
CA ASN A 124 -1.40 -1.73 5.60
C ASN A 124 -0.73 -0.35 5.70
N PRO A 125 -0.64 0.43 4.61
CA PRO A 125 -0.08 1.77 4.65
C PRO A 125 -0.98 2.79 5.36
N GLY A 126 -2.22 2.43 5.70
CA GLY A 126 -3.27 3.36 6.09
C GLY A 126 -3.90 4.04 4.87
N SER A 127 -4.51 5.20 5.07
CA SER A 127 -5.02 6.01 3.97
C SER A 127 -4.24 7.29 3.82
N ILE A 128 -3.84 7.58 2.58
CA ILE A 128 -3.15 8.83 2.26
C ILE A 128 -4.13 10.02 2.10
N ALA A 129 -5.45 9.77 2.15
CA ALA A 129 -6.46 10.82 1.97
C ALA A 129 -7.52 10.88 3.10
N PHE A 130 -7.89 9.74 3.67
CA PHE A 130 -8.98 9.64 4.65
C PHE A 130 -8.59 8.76 5.85
N PRO A 131 -7.63 9.18 6.67
CA PRO A 131 -7.13 8.39 7.80
C PRO A 131 -8.21 8.12 8.85
N ARG A 132 -8.21 6.89 9.42
CA ARG A 132 -9.17 6.47 10.46
C ARG A 132 -8.51 6.17 11.81
N GLN A 133 -7.19 6.11 11.90
CA GLN A 133 -6.48 6.01 13.17
C GLN A 133 -6.66 7.29 14.03
N ASN A 134 -6.35 7.19 15.32
CA ASN A 134 -6.59 8.30 16.28
C ASN A 134 -5.83 9.58 15.95
N SER A 135 -4.61 9.48 15.40
CA SER A 135 -3.80 10.64 15.02
C SER A 135 -4.38 11.42 13.84
N ARG A 136 -5.17 10.74 12.98
CA ARG A 136 -5.72 11.29 11.73
C ARG A 136 -4.67 11.79 10.74
N GLU A 137 -3.43 11.37 10.89
CA GLU A 137 -2.35 11.70 9.97
C GLU A 137 -2.50 10.92 8.66
N HIS A 138 -2.17 11.57 7.54
CA HIS A 138 -2.17 10.95 6.22
C HIS A 138 -0.94 10.05 6.07
N THR A 139 -1.18 8.75 5.96
CA THR A 139 -0.10 7.77 6.04
C THR A 139 0.15 7.04 4.74
N TYR A 140 1.40 6.59 4.58
CA TYR A 140 1.88 5.72 3.52
C TYR A 140 3.00 4.82 4.06
N MET A 141 3.47 3.89 3.24
CA MET A 141 4.56 2.99 3.61
C MET A 141 5.65 3.04 2.57
N THR A 142 6.90 2.88 3.00
CA THR A 142 8.01 2.54 2.10
C THR A 142 8.53 1.15 2.39
N ILE A 143 8.91 0.43 1.32
CA ILE A 143 9.65 -0.83 1.41
C ILE A 143 11.00 -0.60 0.75
N MET A 144 12.06 -0.74 1.54
CA MET A 144 13.43 -0.76 1.04
C MET A 144 13.86 -2.20 0.80
N VAL A 145 14.26 -2.49 -0.44
CA VAL A 145 14.80 -3.80 -0.84
C VAL A 145 16.29 -3.65 -1.03
N ASP A 146 17.08 -4.33 -0.22
CA ASP A 146 18.55 -4.28 -0.30
C ASP A 146 19.11 -5.18 -1.43
N ASN A 147 20.45 -5.22 -1.54
CA ASN A 147 21.13 -6.00 -2.57
C ASN A 147 21.01 -7.52 -2.35
N ASP A 148 20.73 -7.93 -1.13
CA ASP A 148 20.52 -9.34 -0.77
C ASP A 148 19.05 -9.75 -0.91
N GLY A 149 18.17 -8.80 -1.25
CA GLY A 149 16.73 -9.00 -1.43
C GLY A 149 15.92 -8.98 -0.15
N GLU A 150 16.49 -8.51 0.96
CA GLU A 150 15.80 -8.37 2.24
C GLU A 150 14.98 -7.07 2.29
N PHE A 151 13.88 -7.08 3.06
CA PHE A 151 12.95 -5.96 3.18
C PHE A 151 13.09 -5.20 4.49
N THR A 152 13.04 -3.88 4.39
CA THR A 152 12.76 -3.00 5.52
C THR A 152 11.51 -2.20 5.22
N MET A 153 10.46 -2.38 6.02
CA MET A 153 9.17 -1.68 5.88
C MET A 153 9.09 -0.56 6.90
N ASN A 154 8.69 0.63 6.45
CA ASN A 154 8.51 1.79 7.34
C ASN A 154 7.18 2.46 7.03
N LEU A 155 6.42 2.76 8.08
CA LEU A 155 5.24 3.62 8.01
C LEU A 155 5.67 5.08 8.17
N HIS A 156 5.06 5.96 7.38
CA HIS A 156 5.33 7.39 7.38
C HIS A 156 4.02 8.17 7.47
N SER A 157 4.09 9.41 7.94
CA SER A 157 3.02 10.37 7.77
C SER A 157 3.53 11.65 7.09
N LEU A 158 2.68 12.26 6.28
CA LEU A 158 3.01 13.54 5.63
C LEU A 158 3.18 14.65 6.66
N GLU A 159 2.35 14.65 7.71
CA GLU A 159 2.42 15.63 8.79
C GLU A 159 3.71 15.50 9.62
N GLU A 160 4.26 14.30 9.77
CA GLU A 160 5.56 14.11 10.41
C GLU A 160 6.69 14.65 9.53
N TYR A 161 6.62 14.40 8.23
CA TYR A 161 7.57 14.94 7.27
C TYR A 161 7.61 16.48 7.31
N ASP A 162 6.45 17.13 7.29
CA ASP A 162 6.32 18.59 7.36
C ASP A 162 6.87 19.16 8.67
N ARG A 163 6.63 18.49 9.80
CA ARG A 163 7.19 18.90 11.12
C ARG A 163 8.71 18.84 11.15
N ILE A 164 9.32 17.85 10.48
CA ILE A 164 10.78 17.68 10.47
C ILE A 164 11.47 18.67 9.50
N HIS A 165 10.84 18.96 8.37
CA HIS A 165 11.45 19.75 7.28
C HIS A 165 10.97 21.19 7.22
N GLY A 166 9.98 21.59 8.04
CA GLY A 166 9.58 22.99 8.24
C GLY A 166 8.79 23.61 7.07
N ASN A 167 7.93 22.83 6.44
CA ASN A 167 6.98 23.34 5.43
C ASN A 167 5.69 23.86 6.07
#